data_cd90f3a473df6fa5c5dcfc49bd0e11cd
#
_entry.id   cd90f3a473df6fa5c5dcfc49bd0e11cd
#
_cell.length_a   1.000
_cell.length_b   1.000
_cell.length_c   1.000
_cell.angle_alpha   90.00
_cell.angle_beta   90.00
_cell.angle_gamma   90.00
#
_symmetry.space_group_name_H-M   'P 1'
#
loop_
_entity.id
_entity.type
_entity.pdbx_description
1 polymer ?
#
loop_
_entity_poly.entity_id
_entity_poly.type
_entity_poly.pdbx_seq_one_letter_code
_entity_poly.pdbx_strand_id
1 'polypeptide(L)'
;MLALPVYLHNPTYKMTALSLGEQQLWINEVRHQANEKVRVCIYSSDVSLTLSKPEQTSIRNILRGQIVQIVPQENRIDIAVLVEGHKVWASISKWAFNELHFAQGMDVYVQIKAISVV
;
A
#
# COMPACT_ATOMS: atom_id res chain seq x y z
N MET A 1 -6.88 -4.54 8.02
CA MET A 1 -5.81 -5.36 8.60
C MET A 1 -5.50 -6.52 7.68
N LEU A 2 -4.22 -6.80 7.46
CA LEU A 2 -3.76 -7.89 6.61
C LEU A 2 -2.91 -8.86 7.43
N ALA A 3 -3.00 -10.14 7.14
CA ALA A 3 -2.11 -11.16 7.69
C ALA A 3 -1.33 -11.75 6.53
N LEU A 4 -0.04 -11.46 6.48
CA LEU A 4 0.80 -11.79 5.33
C LEU A 4 2.02 -12.61 5.77
N PRO A 5 2.41 -13.63 4.99
CA PRO A 5 3.56 -14.44 5.36
C PRO A 5 4.88 -13.69 5.15
N VAL A 6 5.83 -13.98 6.02
CA VAL A 6 7.20 -13.46 5.86
C VAL A 6 7.82 -14.10 4.62
N TYR A 7 8.37 -13.25 3.75
CA TYR A 7 9.09 -13.70 2.55
C TYR A 7 10.59 -13.78 2.81
N LEU A 8 11.18 -12.69 3.30
CA LEU A 8 12.60 -12.66 3.67
C LEU A 8 12.89 -11.52 4.65
N HIS A 9 14.04 -11.61 5.30
CA HIS A 9 14.57 -10.55 6.14
C HIS A 9 15.75 -9.89 5.45
N ASN A 10 15.84 -8.57 5.56
CA ASN A 10 16.99 -7.81 5.08
C ASN A 10 17.75 -7.29 6.30
N PRO A 11 18.84 -7.95 6.72
CA PRO A 11 19.55 -7.55 7.93
C PRO A 11 20.33 -6.24 7.77
N THR A 12 20.69 -5.87 6.55
CA THR A 12 21.41 -4.63 6.29
C THR A 12 20.60 -3.42 6.68
N TYR A 13 19.31 -3.41 6.31
CA TYR A 13 18.41 -2.28 6.58
C TYR A 13 17.45 -2.57 7.73
N LYS A 14 17.54 -3.74 8.35
CA LYS A 14 16.66 -4.16 9.45
C LYS A 14 15.19 -4.06 9.04
N MET A 15 14.89 -4.63 7.88
CA MET A 15 13.55 -4.66 7.32
C MET A 15 13.15 -6.11 7.05
N THR A 16 11.85 -6.35 7.05
CA THR A 16 11.26 -7.64 6.70
C THR A 16 10.31 -7.45 5.52
N ALA A 17 10.44 -8.28 4.50
CA ALA A 17 9.51 -8.30 3.38
C ALA A 17 8.43 -9.34 3.64
N LEU A 18 7.17 -8.93 3.48
CA LEU A 18 6.02 -9.81 3.52
C LEU A 18 5.54 -10.09 2.10
N SER A 19 5.06 -11.29 1.85
CA SER A 19 4.47 -11.62 0.55
C SER A 19 3.06 -11.07 0.47
N LEU A 20 2.80 -10.29 -0.57
CA LEU A 20 1.47 -9.81 -0.93
C LEU A 20 1.24 -10.26 -2.37
N GLY A 21 0.75 -11.50 -2.55
CA GLY A 21 0.71 -12.12 -3.86
C GLY A 21 2.11 -12.21 -4.46
N GLU A 22 2.28 -11.70 -5.66
CA GLU A 22 3.58 -11.64 -6.34
C GLU A 22 4.39 -10.39 -6.00
N GLN A 23 3.82 -9.50 -5.21
CA GLN A 23 4.49 -8.29 -4.76
C GLN A 23 4.93 -8.45 -3.30
N GLN A 24 5.73 -7.50 -2.84
CA GLN A 24 6.27 -7.53 -1.48
C GLN A 24 5.95 -6.26 -0.75
N LEU A 25 5.65 -6.40 0.53
CA LEU A 25 5.39 -5.30 1.44
C LEU A 25 6.49 -5.25 2.48
N TRP A 26 7.22 -4.14 2.55
CA TRP A 26 8.33 -3.99 3.48
C TRP A 26 7.86 -3.35 4.79
N ILE A 27 8.23 -3.98 5.89
CA ILE A 27 7.95 -3.49 7.26
C ILE A 27 9.24 -3.44 8.05
N ASN A 28 9.22 -2.76 9.19
CA ASN A 28 10.32 -2.84 10.13
C ASN A 28 10.53 -4.28 10.56
N GLU A 29 11.78 -4.63 10.83
CA GLU A 29 12.16 -6.01 11.13
C GLU A 29 11.31 -6.62 12.23
N VAL A 30 10.83 -7.83 11.98
CA VAL A 30 10.17 -8.68 12.97
C VAL A 30 10.96 -9.95 13.14
N ARG A 31 10.67 -10.69 14.22
CA ARG A 31 11.39 -11.93 14.55
C ARG A 31 10.71 -13.19 14.01
N HIS A 32 9.65 -13.03 13.26
CA HIS A 32 8.93 -14.14 12.65
C HIS A 32 9.80 -14.89 11.64
N GLN A 33 9.62 -16.19 11.57
CA GLN A 33 10.32 -17.03 10.60
C GLN A 33 9.65 -16.94 9.25
N ALA A 34 10.38 -17.39 8.22
CA ALA A 34 9.83 -17.45 6.86
C ALA A 34 8.51 -18.24 6.86
N ASN A 35 7.54 -17.74 6.10
CA ASN A 35 6.18 -18.25 5.95
C ASN A 35 5.27 -18.08 7.17
N GLU A 36 5.77 -17.61 8.31
CA GLU A 36 4.89 -17.20 9.39
C GLU A 36 4.14 -15.93 9.01
N LYS A 37 2.86 -15.85 9.38
CA LYS A 37 2.03 -14.69 9.06
C LYS A 37 2.24 -13.58 10.09
N VAL A 38 2.39 -12.36 9.57
CA VAL A 38 2.47 -11.13 10.36
C VAL A 38 1.24 -10.31 10.09
N ARG A 39 0.59 -9.84 11.15
CA ARG A 39 -0.60 -8.98 11.04
C ARG A 39 -0.15 -7.53 10.95
N VAL A 40 -0.59 -6.85 9.92
CA VAL A 40 -0.24 -5.44 9.69
C VAL A 40 -1.49 -4.61 9.45
N CYS A 41 -1.38 -3.33 9.78
CA CYS A 41 -2.43 -2.35 9.56
C CYS A 41 -1.87 -1.22 8.71
N ILE A 42 -2.59 -0.87 7.64
CA ILE A 42 -2.24 0.24 6.74
C ILE A 42 -3.34 1.29 6.88
N TYR A 43 -2.97 2.47 7.41
CA TYR A 43 -3.92 3.57 7.53
C TYR A 43 -4.02 4.31 6.20
N SER A 44 -5.23 4.63 5.80
CA SER A 44 -5.49 5.29 4.51
C SER A 44 -4.78 6.65 4.37
N SER A 45 -4.53 7.32 5.49
CA SER A 45 -3.80 8.59 5.51
C SER A 45 -2.32 8.44 5.17
N ASP A 46 -1.77 7.22 5.27
CA ASP A 46 -0.37 6.93 4.92
C ASP A 46 -0.22 6.39 3.50
N VAL A 47 -1.29 6.40 2.72
CA VAL A 47 -1.32 5.85 1.36
C VAL A 47 -1.57 6.97 0.37
N SER A 48 -0.74 7.05 -0.65
CA SER A 48 -0.93 7.96 -1.78
C SER A 48 -0.94 7.18 -3.08
N LEU A 49 -1.48 7.80 -4.13
CA LEU A 49 -1.63 7.18 -5.44
C LEU A 49 -0.90 7.98 -6.50
N THR A 50 -0.35 7.28 -7.49
CA THR A 50 0.28 7.90 -8.65
C THR A 50 -0.07 7.11 -9.90
N LEU A 51 -0.16 7.81 -11.02
CA LEU A 51 -0.48 7.20 -12.32
C LEU A 51 0.73 6.57 -12.99
N SER A 52 1.92 7.07 -12.68
CA SER A 52 3.17 6.54 -13.23
C SER A 52 4.04 6.02 -12.08
N LYS A 53 4.96 5.09 -12.40
CA LYS A 53 5.84 4.51 -11.39
C LYS A 53 6.71 5.60 -10.79
N PRO A 54 6.66 5.82 -9.47
CA PRO A 54 7.50 6.83 -8.82
C PRO A 54 8.96 6.43 -8.88
N GLU A 55 9.82 7.44 -9.06
CA GLU A 55 11.26 7.28 -9.06
C GLU A 55 11.88 8.28 -8.09
N GLN A 56 13.06 7.96 -7.58
CA GLN A 56 13.83 8.83 -6.68
C GLN A 56 13.00 9.29 -5.48
N THR A 57 12.27 8.37 -4.88
CA THR A 57 11.43 8.62 -3.70
C THR A 57 11.97 7.87 -2.50
N SER A 58 11.81 8.44 -1.31
CA SER A 58 12.17 7.77 -0.06
C SER A 58 11.15 6.69 0.33
N ILE A 59 9.97 6.69 -0.28
CA ILE A 59 8.97 5.67 -0.03
C ILE A 59 9.40 4.37 -0.70
N ARG A 60 9.57 3.32 0.11
CA ARG A 60 10.01 2.02 -0.41
C ARG A 60 8.86 1.10 -0.79
N ASN A 61 7.67 1.29 -0.22
CA ASN A 61 6.51 0.46 -0.54
C ASN A 61 5.73 1.09 -1.68
N ILE A 62 5.98 0.60 -2.89
CA ILE A 62 5.31 1.02 -4.11
C ILE A 62 4.73 -0.22 -4.75
N LEU A 63 3.41 -0.33 -4.76
CA LEU A 63 2.68 -1.50 -5.22
C LEU A 63 1.83 -1.15 -6.43
N ARG A 64 1.59 -2.13 -7.28
CA ARG A 64 0.69 -1.98 -8.42
C ARG A 64 -0.70 -2.46 -8.04
N GLY A 65 -1.72 -1.72 -8.41
CA GLY A 65 -3.09 -2.09 -8.15
C GLY A 65 -4.08 -1.44 -9.11
N GLN A 66 -5.35 -1.73 -8.88
CA GLN A 66 -6.44 -1.20 -9.70
C GLN A 66 -7.50 -0.59 -8.80
N ILE A 67 -7.98 0.59 -9.16
CA ILE A 67 -9.04 1.27 -8.42
C ILE A 67 -10.33 0.47 -8.58
N VAL A 68 -10.92 0.06 -7.48
CA VAL A 68 -12.17 -0.73 -7.47
C VAL A 68 -13.34 0.00 -6.82
N GLN A 69 -13.07 1.04 -6.02
CA GLN A 69 -14.13 1.75 -5.32
C GLN A 69 -13.69 3.18 -5.03
N ILE A 70 -14.59 4.13 -5.20
CA ILE A 70 -14.36 5.55 -4.90
C ILE A 70 -15.49 6.01 -4.00
N VAL A 71 -15.15 6.52 -2.81
CA VAL A 71 -16.13 6.95 -1.81
C VAL A 71 -15.86 8.42 -1.46
N PRO A 72 -16.61 9.36 -2.03
CA PRO A 72 -16.48 10.77 -1.65
C PRO A 72 -16.89 10.98 -0.20
N GLN A 73 -16.07 11.74 0.52
CA GLN A 73 -16.36 12.22 1.86
C GLN A 73 -16.49 13.75 1.81
N GLU A 74 -16.76 14.37 2.96
CA GLU A 74 -16.93 15.82 3.01
C GLU A 74 -15.64 16.55 2.62
N ASN A 75 -14.50 16.11 3.18
CA ASN A 75 -13.22 16.80 3.02
C ASN A 75 -12.17 16.03 2.22
N ARG A 76 -12.52 14.84 1.72
CA ARG A 76 -11.56 13.97 1.06
C ARG A 76 -12.29 12.97 0.17
N ILE A 77 -11.51 12.22 -0.58
CA ILE A 77 -12.00 11.08 -1.35
C ILE A 77 -11.27 9.85 -0.85
N ASP A 78 -12.02 8.83 -0.44
CA ASP A 78 -11.45 7.54 -0.08
C ASP A 78 -11.50 6.61 -1.28
N ILE A 79 -10.35 6.05 -1.64
CA ILE A 79 -10.22 5.19 -2.82
C ILE A 79 -9.71 3.84 -2.38
N ALA A 80 -10.45 2.79 -2.74
CA ALA A 80 -9.99 1.42 -2.55
C ALA A 80 -9.27 0.95 -3.80
N VAL A 81 -8.06 0.47 -3.61
CA VAL A 81 -7.23 -0.11 -4.67
C VAL A 81 -7.06 -1.59 -4.39
N LEU A 82 -7.35 -2.41 -5.38
CA LEU A 82 -7.15 -3.85 -5.27
C LEU A 82 -5.70 -4.16 -5.63
N VAL A 83 -4.96 -4.69 -4.64
CA VAL A 83 -3.56 -5.07 -4.78
C VAL A 83 -3.46 -6.56 -4.46
N GLU A 84 -3.19 -7.38 -5.46
CA GLU A 84 -3.05 -8.84 -5.29
C GLU A 84 -4.21 -9.45 -4.50
N GLY A 85 -5.44 -9.06 -4.82
CA GLY A 85 -6.64 -9.57 -4.15
C GLY A 85 -6.97 -8.92 -2.82
N HIS A 86 -6.19 -7.96 -2.35
CA HIS A 86 -6.43 -7.24 -1.09
C HIS A 86 -6.80 -5.79 -1.37
N LYS A 87 -7.78 -5.27 -0.65
CA LYS A 87 -8.13 -3.85 -0.73
C LYS A 87 -7.20 -3.03 0.14
N VAL A 88 -6.58 -2.03 -0.46
CA VAL A 88 -5.79 -1.02 0.23
C VAL A 88 -6.49 0.32 0.02
N TRP A 89 -6.80 1.01 1.11
CA TRP A 89 -7.49 2.30 1.06
C TRP A 89 -6.51 3.44 1.05
N ALA A 90 -6.77 4.44 0.22
CA ALA A 90 -6.03 5.70 0.18
C ALA A 90 -7.01 6.85 0.44
N SER A 91 -6.64 7.77 1.32
CA SER A 91 -7.36 9.02 1.52
C SER A 91 -6.62 10.13 0.77
N ILE A 92 -7.28 10.73 -0.20
CA ILE A 92 -6.67 11.78 -1.00
C ILE A 92 -7.53 13.05 -0.96
N SER A 93 -6.92 14.17 -1.32
CA SER A 93 -7.65 15.42 -1.41
C SER A 93 -8.58 15.43 -2.62
N LYS A 94 -9.64 16.22 -2.55
CA LYS A 94 -10.52 16.43 -3.71
C LYS A 94 -9.73 17.08 -4.86
N TRP A 95 -8.76 17.89 -4.54
CA TRP A 95 -7.86 18.50 -5.53
C TRP A 95 -7.08 17.43 -6.30
N ALA A 96 -6.40 16.52 -5.60
CA ALA A 96 -5.66 15.45 -6.24
C ALA A 96 -6.58 14.55 -7.08
N PHE A 97 -7.75 14.25 -6.56
CA PHE A 97 -8.73 13.43 -7.26
C PHE A 97 -9.12 14.07 -8.61
N ASN A 98 -9.40 15.37 -8.61
CA ASN A 98 -9.79 16.08 -9.82
C ASN A 98 -8.62 16.24 -10.80
N GLU A 99 -7.44 16.60 -10.29
CA GLU A 99 -6.25 16.80 -11.15
C GLU A 99 -5.83 15.53 -11.88
N LEU A 100 -5.91 14.40 -11.21
CA LEU A 100 -5.42 13.13 -11.76
C LEU A 100 -6.51 12.33 -12.46
N HIS A 101 -7.75 12.79 -12.40
CA HIS A 101 -8.90 12.15 -13.06
C HIS A 101 -9.03 10.67 -12.70
N PHE A 102 -8.85 10.34 -11.43
CA PHE A 102 -9.00 8.96 -10.99
C PHE A 102 -10.41 8.44 -11.27
N ALA A 103 -10.50 7.22 -11.73
CA ALA A 103 -11.76 6.55 -12.04
C ALA A 103 -11.66 5.07 -11.72
N GLN A 104 -12.81 4.46 -11.44
CA GLN A 104 -12.90 3.03 -11.20
C GLN A 104 -12.37 2.27 -12.42
N GLY A 105 -11.57 1.23 -12.17
CA GLY A 105 -10.95 0.42 -13.21
C GLY A 105 -9.55 0.86 -13.63
N MET A 106 -9.11 2.04 -13.20
CA MET A 106 -7.77 2.54 -13.56
C MET A 106 -6.67 1.79 -12.82
N ASP A 107 -5.57 1.53 -13.52
CA ASP A 107 -4.35 1.02 -12.91
C ASP A 107 -3.58 2.17 -12.28
N VAL A 108 -3.10 1.95 -11.06
CA VAL A 108 -2.35 2.95 -10.31
C VAL A 108 -1.20 2.30 -9.55
N TYR A 109 -0.26 3.13 -9.13
CA TYR A 109 0.76 2.76 -8.15
C TYR A 109 0.33 3.27 -6.79
N VAL A 110 0.45 2.39 -5.79
CA VAL A 110 0.10 2.68 -4.40
C VAL A 110 1.38 2.89 -3.63
N GLN A 111 1.57 4.08 -3.07
CA GLN A 111 2.72 4.41 -2.23
C GLN A 111 2.28 4.36 -0.78
N ILE A 112 2.94 3.54 0.03
CA ILE A 112 2.60 3.39 1.44
C ILE A 112 3.78 3.91 2.26
N LYS A 113 3.55 5.00 3.00
CA LYS A 113 4.60 5.66 3.76
C LYS A 113 4.91 4.93 5.06
N ALA A 114 3.90 4.40 5.74
CA ALA A 114 4.06 3.75 7.03
C ALA A 114 3.10 2.59 7.18
N ILE A 115 3.56 1.55 7.86
CA ILE A 115 2.80 0.34 8.12
C ILE A 115 3.01 -0.02 9.58
N SER A 116 1.91 -0.31 10.29
CA SER A 116 1.96 -0.73 11.69
C SER A 116 1.85 -2.24 11.79
N VAL A 117 2.72 -2.84 12.60
CA VAL A 117 2.61 -4.26 12.96
C VAL A 117 1.69 -4.36 14.17
N VAL A 118 0.71 -5.25 14.08
CA VAL A 118 -0.30 -5.43 15.13
C VAL A 118 0.11 -6.49 16.12
#